data_6dc9c587ae4734e2f42536541fc7f13e
#
_entry.id   6dc9c587ae4734e2f42536541fc7f13e
#
_cell.length_a   1.000
_cell.length_b   1.000
_cell.length_c   1.000
_cell.angle_alpha   90.00
_cell.angle_beta   90.00
_cell.angle_gamma   90.00
#
_symmetry.space_group_name_H-M   'P 1'
#
loop_
_entity.id
_entity.type
_entity.pdbx_description
1 polymer ?
#
loop_
_entity_poly.entity_id
_entity_poly.type
_entity_poly.pdbx_seq_one_letter_code
_entity_poly.pdbx_strand_id
1 'polypeptide(L)'
;MTNNESFTEEFNENSDVRLVINIAQQTLTLYKYDKGMTQYTVSTAKNGIGSQQDSGCTPLGKHIIAAKIGGNEPMNAVFVGRKPTGEVYSAELGKLHPERDWILSRILWLRGLEEGLNKGSNVHGGCDTYQRYIYIHGTPDSEPMGEPLSHGCIRMRNEDILELFEQVTEGTTVTIIAR
;
A
#
# COMPACT_ATOMS: atom_id res chain seq x y z
N MET A 1 -27.45 12.88 -27.53
CA MET A 1 -26.52 11.81 -27.89
C MET A 1 -25.39 11.84 -26.85
N THR A 2 -25.53 11.03 -25.85
CA THR A 2 -24.59 10.93 -24.73
C THR A 2 -23.60 9.80 -25.03
N ASN A 3 -22.36 10.15 -25.34
CA ASN A 3 -21.30 9.17 -25.51
C ASN A 3 -20.91 8.65 -24.12
N ASN A 4 -21.35 7.43 -23.83
CA ASN A 4 -20.83 6.62 -22.75
C ASN A 4 -19.52 6.00 -23.24
N GLU A 5 -18.39 6.66 -23.02
CA GLU A 5 -17.09 6.01 -23.14
C GLU A 5 -16.93 5.10 -21.91
N SER A 6 -17.19 3.83 -22.14
CA SER A 6 -16.80 2.78 -21.20
C SER A 6 -15.29 2.69 -21.22
N PHE A 7 -14.63 3.21 -20.18
CA PHE A 7 -13.24 2.90 -19.89
C PHE A 7 -13.16 1.41 -19.56
N THR A 8 -12.88 0.59 -20.55
CA THR A 8 -12.35 -0.75 -20.33
C THR A 8 -10.88 -0.57 -19.95
N GLU A 9 -10.57 -0.57 -18.64
CA GLU A 9 -9.20 -0.70 -18.18
C GLU A 9 -8.69 -2.07 -18.67
N GLU A 10 -7.88 -2.06 -19.72
CA GLU A 10 -7.10 -3.23 -20.13
C GLU A 10 -6.05 -3.48 -19.06
N PHE A 11 -6.36 -4.41 -18.15
CA PHE A 11 -5.38 -4.93 -17.21
C PHE A 11 -4.32 -5.69 -18.01
N ASN A 12 -3.14 -5.12 -18.07
CA ASN A 12 -2.01 -5.76 -18.73
C ASN A 12 -1.48 -6.88 -17.80
N GLU A 13 -2.04 -8.09 -17.93
CA GLU A 13 -1.56 -9.29 -17.24
C GLU A 13 -0.11 -9.66 -17.62
N ASN A 14 0.44 -8.99 -18.61
CA ASN A 14 1.80 -9.14 -19.12
C ASN A 14 2.75 -8.04 -18.63
N SER A 15 2.46 -7.38 -17.51
CA SER A 15 3.46 -6.47 -16.95
C SER A 15 4.64 -7.28 -16.41
N ASP A 16 5.84 -6.95 -16.89
CA ASP A 16 7.09 -7.61 -16.51
C ASP A 16 7.37 -7.52 -14.99
N VAL A 17 6.63 -6.68 -14.27
CA VAL A 17 6.80 -6.40 -12.84
C VAL A 17 5.51 -6.68 -12.08
N ARG A 18 5.61 -7.43 -11.00
CA ARG A 18 4.53 -7.67 -10.05
C ARG A 18 5.04 -7.71 -8.61
N LEU A 19 4.18 -7.41 -7.66
CA LEU A 19 4.48 -7.45 -6.23
C LEU A 19 3.69 -8.58 -5.56
N VAL A 20 4.33 -9.25 -4.60
CA VAL A 20 3.68 -10.20 -3.70
C VAL A 20 3.96 -9.81 -2.27
N ILE A 21 2.91 -9.59 -1.49
CA ILE A 21 2.99 -9.31 -0.06
C ILE A 21 2.56 -10.56 0.69
N ASN A 22 3.46 -11.10 1.51
CA ASN A 22 3.22 -12.27 2.35
C ASN A 22 3.01 -11.82 3.80
N ILE A 23 1.77 -11.97 4.30
CA ILE A 23 1.40 -11.53 5.65
C ILE A 23 2.11 -12.34 6.73
N ALA A 24 2.21 -13.65 6.57
CA ALA A 24 2.86 -14.51 7.58
C ALA A 24 4.36 -14.21 7.72
N GLN A 25 5.02 -13.89 6.61
CA GLN A 25 6.45 -13.58 6.58
C GLN A 25 6.75 -12.10 6.80
N GLN A 26 5.76 -11.24 6.74
CA GLN A 26 5.92 -9.77 6.78
C GLN A 26 6.92 -9.28 5.74
N THR A 27 6.75 -9.75 4.49
CA THR A 27 7.61 -9.41 3.36
C THR A 27 6.82 -8.91 2.16
N LEU A 28 7.46 -8.07 1.36
CA LEU A 28 7.03 -7.67 0.03
C LEU A 28 8.13 -8.08 -0.95
N THR A 29 7.80 -8.90 -1.94
CA THR A 29 8.74 -9.33 -2.98
C THR A 29 8.36 -8.71 -4.31
N LEU A 30 9.32 -8.06 -4.94
CA LEU A 30 9.24 -7.59 -6.31
C LEU A 30 9.71 -8.71 -7.24
N TYR A 31 8.87 -9.08 -8.18
CA TYR A 31 9.17 -10.03 -9.25
C TYR A 31 9.28 -9.28 -10.58
N LYS A 32 10.27 -9.65 -11.37
CA LYS A 32 10.44 -9.22 -12.74
C LYS A 32 10.67 -10.43 -13.62
N TYR A 33 9.85 -10.58 -14.67
CA TYR A 33 9.85 -11.77 -15.53
C TYR A 33 9.79 -13.10 -14.72
N ASP A 34 8.89 -13.16 -13.72
CA ASP A 34 8.71 -14.29 -12.80
C ASP A 34 9.91 -14.68 -11.94
N LYS A 35 10.95 -13.84 -11.94
CA LYS A 35 12.09 -13.97 -11.03
C LYS A 35 11.94 -13.02 -9.85
N GLY A 36 12.08 -13.53 -8.64
CA GLY A 36 12.21 -12.69 -7.45
C GLY A 36 13.49 -11.86 -7.54
N MET A 37 13.36 -10.53 -7.57
CA MET A 37 14.49 -9.60 -7.70
C MET A 37 14.90 -9.03 -6.37
N THR A 38 13.93 -8.51 -5.63
CA THR A 38 14.17 -7.84 -4.35
C THR A 38 13.08 -8.20 -3.37
N GLN A 39 13.46 -8.45 -2.13
CA GLN A 39 12.53 -8.68 -1.04
C GLN A 39 12.75 -7.63 0.05
N TYR A 40 11.66 -7.00 0.46
CA TYR A 40 11.63 -6.00 1.52
C TYR A 40 10.90 -6.54 2.74
N THR A 41 11.35 -6.16 3.92
CA THR A 41 10.62 -6.41 5.17
C THR A 41 9.57 -5.33 5.33
N VAL A 42 8.34 -5.73 5.68
CA VAL A 42 7.21 -4.81 5.84
C VAL A 42 6.54 -4.97 7.21
N SER A 43 5.57 -4.11 7.48
CA SER A 43 4.69 -4.22 8.63
C SER A 43 3.24 -4.05 8.16
N THR A 44 2.45 -5.10 8.29
CA THR A 44 1.02 -5.11 7.95
C THR A 44 0.14 -4.89 9.19
N ALA A 45 -1.17 -5.09 9.07
CA ALA A 45 -2.12 -4.76 10.12
C ALA A 45 -1.93 -5.57 11.41
N LYS A 46 -1.91 -4.89 12.55
CA LYS A 46 -1.96 -5.50 13.88
C LYS A 46 -3.19 -6.39 14.08
N ASN A 47 -4.32 -5.99 13.53
CA ASN A 47 -5.57 -6.74 13.62
C ASN A 47 -5.61 -7.95 12.67
N GLY A 48 -4.53 -8.20 11.91
CA GLY A 48 -4.42 -9.33 11.00
C GLY A 48 -5.10 -9.12 9.66
N ILE A 49 -5.63 -10.17 9.09
CA ILE A 49 -6.21 -10.25 7.76
C ILE A 49 -7.70 -9.93 7.80
N GLY A 50 -8.16 -9.08 6.88
CA GLY A 50 -9.57 -8.77 6.73
C GLY A 50 -9.83 -7.63 5.75
N SER A 51 -10.99 -7.66 5.12
CA SER A 51 -11.38 -6.71 4.06
C SER A 51 -12.42 -5.70 4.49
N GLN A 52 -13.10 -5.91 5.62
CA GLN A 52 -14.23 -5.07 6.00
C GLN A 52 -13.81 -3.64 6.33
N GLN A 53 -14.70 -2.69 5.98
CA GLN A 53 -14.54 -1.29 6.34
C GLN A 53 -14.36 -1.17 7.87
N ASP A 54 -13.46 -0.30 8.29
CA ASP A 54 -13.15 0.00 9.70
C ASP A 54 -12.62 -1.18 10.54
N SER A 55 -12.27 -2.31 9.91
CA SER A 55 -11.70 -3.47 10.60
C SER A 55 -10.27 -3.25 11.10
N GLY A 56 -9.53 -2.31 10.51
CA GLY A 56 -8.12 -2.13 10.77
C GLY A 56 -7.24 -3.30 10.32
N CYS A 57 -7.76 -4.16 9.43
CA CYS A 57 -7.09 -5.33 8.89
C CYS A 57 -6.49 -5.06 7.49
N THR A 58 -5.49 -5.85 7.09
CA THR A 58 -4.95 -5.85 5.74
C THR A 58 -5.75 -6.81 4.85
N PRO A 59 -6.27 -6.34 3.69
CA PRO A 59 -7.04 -7.18 2.79
C PRO A 59 -6.16 -8.17 2.03
N LEU A 60 -6.70 -9.35 1.71
CA LEU A 60 -6.06 -10.33 0.84
C LEU A 60 -6.48 -10.17 -0.61
N GLY A 61 -5.80 -10.89 -1.49
CA GLY A 61 -6.17 -11.09 -2.87
C GLY A 61 -5.46 -10.18 -3.86
N LYS A 62 -6.02 -10.09 -5.05
CA LYS A 62 -5.45 -9.35 -6.18
C LYS A 62 -5.78 -7.87 -6.10
N HIS A 63 -4.77 -7.05 -6.30
CA HIS A 63 -4.82 -5.60 -6.33
C HIS A 63 -3.99 -5.05 -7.47
N ILE A 64 -4.14 -3.76 -7.73
CA ILE A 64 -3.21 -2.95 -8.54
C ILE A 64 -2.78 -1.72 -7.75
N ILE A 65 -1.67 -1.13 -8.16
CA ILE A 65 -1.32 0.24 -7.78
C ILE A 65 -2.21 1.18 -8.57
N ALA A 66 -3.15 1.83 -7.90
CA ALA A 66 -4.09 2.77 -8.53
C ALA A 66 -3.49 4.17 -8.69
N ALA A 67 -2.63 4.57 -7.75
CA ALA A 67 -1.95 5.87 -7.79
C ALA A 67 -0.59 5.81 -7.11
N LYS A 68 0.36 6.56 -7.65
CA LYS A 68 1.69 6.82 -7.10
C LYS A 68 1.76 8.28 -6.65
N ILE A 69 2.03 8.53 -5.38
CA ILE A 69 2.00 9.87 -4.79
C ILE A 69 3.32 10.18 -4.10
N GLY A 70 3.84 11.39 -4.31
CA GLY A 70 5.02 11.90 -3.62
C GLY A 70 6.33 11.79 -4.41
N GLY A 71 6.29 11.55 -5.72
CA GLY A 71 7.50 11.37 -6.55
C GLY A 71 8.48 12.55 -6.52
N ASN A 72 8.00 13.77 -6.26
CA ASN A 72 8.82 14.98 -6.18
C ASN A 72 9.13 15.42 -4.74
N GLU A 73 8.66 14.66 -3.75
CA GLU A 73 8.85 15.00 -2.35
C GLU A 73 10.15 14.38 -1.81
N PRO A 74 10.78 15.02 -0.81
CA PRO A 74 11.96 14.46 -0.17
C PRO A 74 11.63 13.19 0.63
N MET A 75 12.64 12.39 0.93
CA MET A 75 12.53 11.33 1.93
C MET A 75 12.04 11.91 3.27
N ASN A 76 11.19 11.17 3.97
CA ASN A 76 10.52 11.60 5.20
C ASN A 76 9.48 12.73 5.03
N ALA A 77 9.13 13.14 3.82
CA ALA A 77 8.00 14.04 3.60
C ALA A 77 6.73 13.45 4.24
N VAL A 78 5.99 14.29 4.96
CA VAL A 78 4.79 13.88 5.69
C VAL A 78 3.55 14.08 4.82
N PHE A 79 2.70 13.06 4.78
CA PHE A 79 1.43 13.09 4.06
C PHE A 79 0.25 13.00 5.02
N VAL A 80 -0.78 13.78 4.73
CA VAL A 80 -2.11 13.69 5.36
C VAL A 80 -3.16 13.75 4.24
N GLY A 81 -4.09 12.79 4.24
CA GLY A 81 -5.10 12.70 3.19
C GLY A 81 -4.50 12.63 1.79
N ARG A 82 -3.37 11.94 1.63
CA ARG A 82 -2.63 11.76 0.37
C ARG A 82 -2.02 13.06 -0.21
N LYS A 83 -1.88 14.07 0.62
CA LYS A 83 -1.27 15.35 0.22
C LYS A 83 -0.04 15.61 1.09
N PRO A 84 1.06 16.11 0.52
CA PRO A 84 2.20 16.53 1.31
C PRO A 84 1.81 17.71 2.19
N THR A 85 2.22 17.69 3.45
CA THR A 85 1.94 18.76 4.42
C THR A 85 2.98 19.89 4.37
N GLY A 86 4.12 19.63 3.71
CA GLY A 86 5.30 20.49 3.77
C GLY A 86 6.23 20.17 4.94
N GLU A 87 5.79 19.33 5.89
CA GLU A 87 6.64 18.83 6.97
C GLU A 87 7.58 17.74 6.45
N VAL A 88 8.76 17.66 7.05
CA VAL A 88 9.68 16.54 6.92
C VAL A 88 9.82 15.91 8.30
N TYR A 89 9.53 14.61 8.41
CA TYR A 89 9.59 13.90 9.68
C TYR A 89 10.98 13.93 10.29
N SER A 90 11.02 14.18 11.58
CA SER A 90 12.18 13.99 12.44
C SER A 90 11.78 13.30 13.74
N ALA A 91 12.74 12.73 14.46
CA ALA A 91 12.48 12.12 15.77
C ALA A 91 11.88 13.13 16.78
N GLU A 92 12.29 14.40 16.70
CA GLU A 92 11.74 15.49 17.50
C GLU A 92 10.28 15.75 17.18
N LEU A 93 9.94 15.82 15.88
CA LEU A 93 8.55 16.00 15.44
C LEU A 93 7.68 14.81 15.87
N GLY A 94 8.20 13.60 15.78
CA GLY A 94 7.52 12.39 16.23
C GLY A 94 7.22 12.41 17.74
N LYS A 95 8.15 12.90 18.56
CA LYS A 95 7.95 13.06 20.00
C LYS A 95 6.92 14.12 20.38
N LEU A 96 6.81 15.18 19.57
CA LEU A 96 5.80 16.22 19.77
C LEU A 96 4.38 15.75 19.44
N HIS A 97 4.26 14.76 18.55
CA HIS A 97 2.99 14.24 18.07
C HIS A 97 2.93 12.71 18.11
N PRO A 98 3.01 12.09 19.29
CA PRO A 98 3.06 10.63 19.42
C PRO A 98 1.76 9.93 19.00
N GLU A 99 0.67 10.69 18.89
CA GLU A 99 -0.66 10.20 18.46
C GLU A 99 -0.83 10.09 16.94
N ARG A 100 0.08 10.69 16.15
CA ARG A 100 -0.06 10.70 14.68
C ARG A 100 0.36 9.36 14.08
N ASP A 101 -0.46 8.87 13.15
CA ASP A 101 -0.07 7.78 12.25
C ASP A 101 0.70 8.37 11.07
N TRP A 102 2.02 8.17 11.08
CA TRP A 102 2.93 8.80 10.14
C TRP A 102 2.96 8.07 8.81
N ILE A 103 2.51 8.74 7.75
CA ILE A 103 2.66 8.29 6.36
C ILE A 103 3.75 9.13 5.74
N LEU A 104 4.87 8.50 5.40
CA LEU A 104 6.10 9.18 5.01
C LEU A 104 6.57 8.82 3.60
N SER A 105 7.30 9.72 2.99
CA SER A 105 8.13 9.57 1.80
C SER A 105 7.36 9.34 0.51
N ARG A 106 6.62 8.25 0.38
CA ARG A 106 5.87 7.85 -0.83
C ARG A 106 4.60 7.12 -0.44
N ILE A 107 3.60 7.20 -1.30
CA ILE A 107 2.37 6.42 -1.21
C ILE A 107 2.16 5.67 -2.54
N LEU A 108 1.98 4.35 -2.43
CA LEU A 108 1.41 3.51 -3.47
C LEU A 108 -0.01 3.14 -3.01
N TRP A 109 -1.03 3.73 -3.62
CA TRP A 109 -2.43 3.52 -3.24
C TRP A 109 -2.99 2.32 -3.96
N LEU A 110 -3.49 1.33 -3.22
CA LEU A 110 -3.98 0.08 -3.77
C LEU A 110 -5.47 0.12 -4.12
N ARG A 111 -5.84 -0.60 -5.18
CA ARG A 111 -7.21 -0.89 -5.57
C ARG A 111 -7.39 -2.40 -5.67
N GLY A 112 -8.42 -2.93 -5.01
CA GLY A 112 -8.80 -4.33 -5.13
C GLY A 112 -9.42 -4.65 -6.49
N LEU A 113 -9.25 -5.89 -6.94
CA LEU A 113 -9.76 -6.37 -8.21
C LEU A 113 -10.88 -7.40 -8.06
N GLU A 114 -11.11 -7.92 -6.87
CA GLU A 114 -12.01 -9.04 -6.61
C GLU A 114 -13.29 -8.56 -5.89
N GLU A 115 -14.41 -8.55 -6.64
CA GLU A 115 -15.71 -8.12 -6.14
C GLU A 115 -16.13 -8.93 -4.89
N GLY A 116 -16.57 -8.21 -3.84
CA GLY A 116 -17.00 -8.81 -2.59
C GLY A 116 -15.88 -9.34 -1.69
N LEU A 117 -14.64 -9.37 -2.18
CA LEU A 117 -13.47 -9.73 -1.38
C LEU A 117 -12.66 -8.48 -0.97
N ASN A 118 -12.22 -7.68 -1.96
CA ASN A 118 -11.41 -6.49 -1.73
C ASN A 118 -11.84 -5.30 -2.60
N LYS A 119 -12.98 -5.43 -3.28
CA LYS A 119 -13.60 -4.40 -4.10
C LYS A 119 -15.10 -4.34 -3.82
N GLY A 120 -15.65 -3.12 -3.72
CA GLY A 120 -17.07 -2.88 -3.51
C GLY A 120 -17.53 -3.27 -2.11
N SER A 121 -18.56 -4.12 -2.04
CA SER A 121 -19.18 -4.56 -0.79
C SER A 121 -19.61 -6.02 -0.86
N ASN A 122 -19.85 -6.62 0.29
CA ASN A 122 -20.40 -7.96 0.45
C ASN A 122 -21.52 -8.00 1.50
N VAL A 123 -21.98 -9.18 1.88
CA VAL A 123 -23.07 -9.34 2.87
C VAL A 123 -22.77 -8.73 4.26
N HIS A 124 -21.51 -8.45 4.55
CA HIS A 124 -21.07 -7.86 5.82
C HIS A 124 -20.81 -6.34 5.71
N GLY A 125 -21.00 -5.73 4.53
CA GLY A 125 -20.78 -4.30 4.28
C GLY A 125 -19.67 -4.00 3.30
N GLY A 126 -19.14 -2.78 3.35
CA GLY A 126 -18.05 -2.32 2.48
C GLY A 126 -16.76 -3.12 2.70
N CYS A 127 -16.09 -3.50 1.61
CA CYS A 127 -14.83 -4.23 1.64
C CYS A 127 -13.81 -3.70 0.61
N ASP A 128 -14.02 -2.49 0.14
CA ASP A 128 -13.25 -1.89 -0.94
C ASP A 128 -11.88 -1.37 -0.45
N THR A 129 -10.80 -1.98 -0.92
CA THR A 129 -9.43 -1.61 -0.56
C THR A 129 -9.12 -0.15 -0.87
N TYR A 130 -9.55 0.36 -2.03
CA TYR A 130 -9.29 1.73 -2.45
C TYR A 130 -10.02 2.74 -1.55
N GLN A 131 -11.28 2.49 -1.24
CA GLN A 131 -12.09 3.35 -0.37
C GLN A 131 -11.68 3.24 1.11
N ARG A 132 -11.04 2.15 1.50
CA ARG A 132 -10.45 1.97 2.84
C ARG A 132 -9.10 2.64 2.99
N TYR A 133 -8.58 3.30 1.94
CA TYR A 133 -7.29 4.00 1.95
C TYR A 133 -6.12 3.10 2.33
N ILE A 134 -6.06 1.90 1.74
CA ILE A 134 -4.96 0.96 1.95
C ILE A 134 -3.79 1.34 1.04
N TYR A 135 -2.66 1.67 1.65
CA TYR A 135 -1.42 2.09 0.97
C TYR A 135 -0.26 1.17 1.28
N ILE A 136 0.73 1.18 0.38
CA ILE A 136 2.11 0.86 0.73
C ILE A 136 2.82 2.21 0.90
N HIS A 137 3.47 2.45 2.05
CA HIS A 137 4.06 3.74 2.37
C HIS A 137 5.27 3.64 3.31
N GLY A 138 6.07 4.70 3.34
CA GLY A 138 7.14 4.85 4.32
C GLY A 138 6.61 5.14 5.73
N THR A 139 7.42 4.84 6.74
CA THR A 139 7.11 5.00 8.16
C THR A 139 8.36 5.44 8.90
N PRO A 140 8.27 6.04 10.12
CA PRO A 140 9.44 6.38 10.92
C PRO A 140 10.36 5.16 11.14
N ASP A 141 11.68 5.38 11.14
CA ASP A 141 12.67 4.32 11.37
C ASP A 141 12.57 3.70 12.78
N SER A 142 11.93 4.39 13.71
CA SER A 142 11.63 3.89 15.05
C SER A 142 10.55 2.80 15.06
N GLU A 143 9.72 2.71 14.00
CA GLU A 143 8.69 1.68 13.91
C GLU A 143 9.32 0.33 13.55
N PRO A 144 8.99 -0.76 14.28
CA PRO A 144 9.51 -2.08 13.96
C PRO A 144 9.02 -2.57 12.60
N MET A 145 9.89 -3.28 11.87
CA MET A 145 9.54 -4.02 10.66
C MET A 145 9.58 -5.53 10.94
N GLY A 146 8.87 -6.31 10.13
CA GLY A 146 8.79 -7.76 10.31
C GLY A 146 7.73 -8.19 11.32
N GLU A 147 6.99 -7.25 11.89
CA GLU A 147 5.92 -7.46 12.85
C GLU A 147 4.65 -6.73 12.38
N PRO A 148 3.44 -7.33 12.57
CA PRO A 148 2.19 -6.70 12.17
C PRO A 148 1.76 -5.64 13.19
N LEU A 149 1.95 -4.36 12.87
CA LEU A 149 1.71 -3.23 13.78
C LEU A 149 0.89 -2.10 13.16
N SER A 150 0.56 -2.15 11.85
CA SER A 150 -0.18 -1.08 11.18
C SER A 150 -1.69 -1.13 11.46
N HIS A 151 -2.41 -0.13 10.94
CA HIS A 151 -3.88 -0.05 11.00
C HIS A 151 -4.58 -0.51 9.70
N GLY A 152 -3.86 -1.28 8.87
CA GLY A 152 -4.37 -1.82 7.59
C GLY A 152 -3.40 -1.65 6.44
N CYS A 153 -2.69 -0.52 6.37
CA CYS A 153 -1.68 -0.25 5.36
C CYS A 153 -0.45 -1.15 5.50
N ILE A 154 0.36 -1.17 4.46
CA ILE A 154 1.65 -1.89 4.41
C ILE A 154 2.76 -0.85 4.62
N ARG A 155 3.39 -0.89 5.79
CA ARG A 155 4.50 -0.01 6.16
C ARG A 155 5.81 -0.56 5.65
N MET A 156 6.67 0.33 5.16
CA MET A 156 8.04 0.02 4.69
C MET A 156 9.04 1.01 5.31
N ARG A 157 10.31 0.63 5.32
CA ARG A 157 11.40 1.58 5.54
C ARG A 157 11.37 2.66 4.45
N ASN A 158 11.75 3.89 4.81
CA ASN A 158 11.73 5.00 3.86
C ASN A 158 12.63 4.76 2.64
N GLU A 159 13.81 4.21 2.85
CA GLU A 159 14.73 3.85 1.75
C GLU A 159 14.12 2.80 0.82
N ASP A 160 13.47 1.78 1.40
CA ASP A 160 12.85 0.69 0.65
C ASP A 160 11.67 1.17 -0.20
N ILE A 161 10.80 2.02 0.35
CA ILE A 161 9.66 2.55 -0.43
C ILE A 161 10.14 3.51 -1.54
N LEU A 162 11.22 4.27 -1.32
CA LEU A 162 11.82 5.10 -2.35
C LEU A 162 12.33 4.22 -3.51
N GLU A 163 13.06 3.16 -3.23
CA GLU A 163 13.57 2.22 -4.24
C GLU A 163 12.42 1.53 -4.97
N LEU A 164 11.44 0.99 -4.25
CA LEU A 164 10.28 0.31 -4.82
C LEU A 164 9.48 1.25 -5.72
N PHE A 165 9.28 2.49 -5.32
CA PHE A 165 8.51 3.49 -6.05
C PHE A 165 9.03 3.72 -7.47
N GLU A 166 10.34 3.69 -7.68
CA GLU A 166 10.98 3.87 -9.00
C GLU A 166 10.83 2.63 -9.90
N GLN A 167 10.57 1.45 -9.32
CA GLN A 167 10.50 0.19 -10.05
C GLN A 167 9.09 -0.21 -10.48
N VAL A 168 8.06 0.48 -9.98
CA VAL A 168 6.66 0.17 -10.25
C VAL A 168 5.96 1.32 -10.96
N THR A 169 4.85 1.00 -11.62
CA THR A 169 3.97 1.96 -12.29
C THR A 169 2.54 1.82 -11.80
N GLU A 170 1.70 2.80 -12.07
CA GLU A 170 0.25 2.62 -11.95
C GLU A 170 -0.17 1.44 -12.83
N GLY A 171 -1.05 0.58 -12.32
CA GLY A 171 -1.43 -0.67 -12.96
C GLY A 171 -0.55 -1.88 -12.60
N THR A 172 0.61 -1.71 -11.96
CA THR A 172 1.41 -2.84 -11.46
C THR A 172 0.56 -3.70 -10.52
N THR A 173 0.54 -5.02 -10.78
CA THR A 173 -0.23 -5.97 -9.97
C THR A 173 0.42 -6.20 -8.60
N VAL A 174 -0.43 -6.29 -7.59
CA VAL A 174 -0.04 -6.55 -6.20
C VAL A 174 -0.93 -7.66 -5.66
N THR A 175 -0.34 -8.79 -5.31
CA THR A 175 -1.08 -9.89 -4.68
C THR A 175 -0.72 -9.96 -3.20
N ILE A 176 -1.73 -9.93 -2.34
CA ILE A 176 -1.56 -10.05 -0.88
C ILE A 176 -2.02 -11.44 -0.47
N ILE A 177 -1.10 -12.22 0.09
CA ILE A 177 -1.32 -13.61 0.49
C ILE A 177 -1.12 -13.80 1.98
N ALA A 178 -1.86 -14.75 2.54
CA ALA A 178 -1.79 -15.05 3.98
C ALA A 178 -0.48 -15.76 4.37
N ARG A 179 0.04 -16.60 3.50
CA ARG A 179 1.22 -17.45 3.72
C ARG A 179 1.79 -18.00 2.39
#